data_29dd0a8ce854eac5f99fdf574f91ff9e
#
_entry.id   29dd0a8ce854eac5f99fdf574f91ff9e
#
_cell.length_a   1.000
_cell.length_b   1.000
_cell.length_c   1.000
_cell.angle_alpha   90.00
_cell.angle_beta   90.00
_cell.angle_gamma   90.00
#
_symmetry.space_group_name_H-M   'P 1'
#
loop_
_entity.id
_entity.type
_entity.pdbx_description
1 polymer ?
#
loop_
_entity_poly.entity_id
_entity_poly.type
_entity_poly.pdbx_seq_one_letter_code
_entity_poly.pdbx_strand_id
1 'polypeptide(L)'
;DIQKNTSISSESLGADFDAISKVEQQKYNINSGVKVKNIRAGIINNLNIEEGFIFVKFNGKACTDAQTLIKDLENAKGKMQIEGLGADGGKRFYNFW
;
A
#
# COMPACT_ATOMS: atom_id res chain seq x y z
N ASP A 1 -11.57 7.17 21.46
CA ASP A 1 -11.36 6.89 20.98
C ASP A 1 -11.16 6.46 20.23
N ILE A 2 -11.04 6.37 19.88
CA ILE A 2 -10.76 5.97 19.17
C ILE A 2 -10.39 5.57 18.31
N GLN A 3 -10.06 5.46 17.76
CA GLN A 3 -9.57 5.00 16.91
C GLN A 3 -9.26 4.56 16.15
N LYS A 4 -9.04 4.52 15.74
CA LYS A 4 -8.71 4.16 14.97
C LYS A 4 -8.19 3.59 13.99
N ASN A 5 -7.60 3.11 14.06
CA ASN A 5 -6.87 2.40 13.01
C ASN A 5 -7.64 1.27 12.47
N THR A 6 -8.42 1.49 11.48
CA THR A 6 -9.19 0.44 10.88
C THR A 6 -8.52 0.03 9.59
N SER A 7 -8.17 -1.25 9.51
CA SER A 7 -7.77 -1.84 8.26
C SER A 7 -8.94 -1.83 7.30
N ILE A 8 -8.69 -1.55 6.05
CA ILE A 8 -9.70 -1.63 5.01
C ILE A 8 -9.37 -2.83 4.14
N SER A 9 -10.32 -3.74 4.01
CA SER A 9 -10.13 -4.93 3.18
C SER A 9 -10.70 -4.69 1.79
N SER A 10 -10.01 -5.19 0.78
CA SER A 10 -10.49 -5.16 -0.58
C SER A 10 -10.46 -6.56 -1.16
N GLU A 11 -11.61 -7.07 -1.55
CA GLU A 11 -11.68 -8.41 -2.15
C GLU A 11 -11.08 -8.42 -3.55
N SER A 12 -11.31 -7.36 -4.32
CA SER A 12 -10.74 -7.25 -5.66
C SER A 12 -9.22 -7.27 -5.63
N LEU A 13 -8.66 -6.53 -4.69
CA LEU A 13 -7.20 -6.46 -4.55
C LEU A 13 -6.65 -7.66 -3.82
N GLY A 14 -7.45 -8.27 -2.96
CA GLY A 14 -7.03 -9.46 -2.21
C GLY A 14 -6.04 -9.15 -1.12
N ALA A 15 -6.29 -8.12 -0.34
CA ALA A 15 -5.42 -7.74 0.77
C ALA A 15 -6.12 -6.74 1.67
N ASP A 16 -5.55 -6.56 2.85
CA ASP A 16 -5.98 -5.54 3.79
C ASP A 16 -4.98 -4.40 3.78
N PHE A 17 -5.47 -3.19 3.94
CA PHE A 17 -4.65 -1.98 3.87
C PHE A 17 -4.81 -1.14 5.12
N ASP A 18 -3.69 -0.68 5.68
CA ASP A 18 -3.65 0.19 6.85
C ASP A 18 -2.76 1.39 6.59
N ALA A 19 -3.20 2.57 7.02
CA ALA A 19 -2.28 3.70 7.08
C ALA A 19 -1.21 3.38 8.13
N ILE A 20 0.04 3.73 7.86
CA ILE A 20 1.12 3.44 8.80
C ILE A 20 1.03 4.34 10.03
N SER A 21 1.55 3.85 11.15
CA SER A 21 1.57 4.61 12.40
C SER A 21 2.64 5.69 12.35
N LYS A 22 2.58 6.61 13.31
CA LYS A 22 3.62 7.63 13.44
C LYS A 22 4.96 7.03 13.74
N VAL A 23 4.98 5.93 14.49
CA VAL A 23 6.22 5.23 14.78
C VAL A 23 6.87 4.73 13.50
N GLU A 24 6.08 4.15 12.62
CA GLU A 24 6.58 3.68 11.35
C GLU A 24 7.01 4.82 10.43
N GLN A 25 6.28 5.93 10.45
CA GLN A 25 6.68 7.11 9.69
C GLN A 25 8.07 7.59 10.10
N GLN A 26 8.34 7.62 11.39
CA GLN A 26 9.65 8.03 11.90
C GLN A 26 10.71 6.99 11.61
N LYS A 27 10.36 5.73 11.77
CA LYS A 27 11.29 4.63 11.55
C LYS A 27 11.82 4.61 10.13
N TYR A 28 10.96 4.86 9.17
CA TYR A 28 11.31 4.81 7.75
C TYR A 28 11.56 6.19 7.15
N ASN A 29 11.41 7.24 7.96
CA ASN A 29 11.63 8.61 7.53
C ASN A 29 10.74 8.99 6.34
N ILE A 30 9.46 8.66 6.45
CA ILE A 30 8.46 8.99 5.44
C ILE A 30 7.28 9.70 6.10
N ASN A 31 6.60 10.53 5.34
CA ASN A 31 5.50 11.34 5.87
C ASN A 31 4.17 10.61 5.86
N SER A 32 4.03 9.64 5.00
CA SER A 32 2.79 8.89 4.91
C SER A 32 3.05 7.57 4.19
N GLY A 33 2.12 6.67 4.27
CA GLY A 33 2.22 5.40 3.58
C GLY A 33 1.07 4.50 3.97
N VAL A 34 0.84 3.47 3.16
CA VAL A 34 -0.21 2.49 3.41
C VAL A 34 0.42 1.11 3.36
N LYS A 35 0.31 0.37 4.45
CA LYS A 35 0.86 -0.98 4.53
C LYS A 35 -0.16 -1.99 4.07
N VAL A 36 0.27 -2.94 3.28
CA VAL A 36 -0.58 -4.03 2.82
C VAL A 36 -0.26 -5.28 3.63
N LYS A 37 -1.31 -6.02 3.99
CA LYS A 37 -1.15 -7.25 4.76
C LYS A 37 -2.26 -8.23 4.41
N ASN A 38 -2.12 -9.47 4.88
CA ASN A 38 -3.09 -10.54 4.64
C ASN A 38 -3.37 -10.72 3.15
N ILE A 39 -2.28 -10.79 2.37
CA ILE A 39 -2.38 -10.92 0.93
C ILE A 39 -2.93 -12.30 0.58
N ARG A 40 -3.93 -12.31 -0.29
CA ARG A 40 -4.57 -13.54 -0.75
C ARG A 40 -4.83 -13.39 -2.26
N ALA A 41 -5.52 -14.32 -2.85
CA ALA A 41 -5.78 -14.26 -4.30
C ALA A 41 -6.41 -12.93 -4.68
N GLY A 42 -5.86 -12.24 -5.66
CA GLY A 42 -6.35 -10.94 -6.10
C GLY A 42 -5.27 -10.17 -6.84
N ILE A 43 -5.55 -8.90 -7.09
CA ILE A 43 -4.66 -8.04 -7.88
C ILE A 43 -3.29 -7.88 -7.19
N ILE A 44 -3.27 -7.66 -5.87
CA ILE A 44 -2.02 -7.46 -5.15
C ILE A 44 -1.11 -8.69 -5.28
N ASN A 45 -1.68 -9.88 -5.12
CA ASN A 45 -0.92 -11.11 -5.28
C ASN A 45 -0.40 -11.25 -6.72
N ASN A 46 -1.22 -10.89 -7.69
CA ASN A 46 -0.84 -10.97 -9.10
C ASN A 46 0.30 -10.03 -9.46
N LEU A 47 0.42 -8.91 -8.74
CA LEU A 47 1.50 -7.96 -8.95
C LEU A 47 2.79 -8.37 -8.24
N ASN A 48 2.75 -9.47 -7.50
CA ASN A 48 3.89 -9.97 -6.72
C ASN A 48 4.32 -9.01 -5.63
N ILE A 49 3.39 -8.27 -5.08
CA ILE A 49 3.67 -7.37 -3.98
C ILE A 49 3.74 -8.19 -2.70
N GLU A 50 4.80 -8.00 -1.93
CA GLU A 50 5.06 -8.82 -0.76
C GLU A 50 4.24 -8.39 0.45
N GLU A 51 4.04 -9.31 1.38
CA GLU A 51 3.37 -9.06 2.64
C GLU A 51 4.14 -7.99 3.42
N GLY A 52 3.43 -7.00 3.93
CA GLY A 52 4.04 -5.94 4.70
C GLY A 52 4.61 -4.79 3.87
N PHE A 53 4.42 -4.83 2.56
CA PHE A 53 4.87 -3.74 1.70
C PHE A 53 4.14 -2.45 2.06
N ILE A 54 4.89 -1.34 2.12
CA ILE A 54 4.31 -0.03 2.40
C ILE A 54 4.28 0.78 1.11
N PHE A 55 3.08 1.14 0.66
CA PHE A 55 2.91 2.00 -0.51
C PHE A 55 3.19 3.43 -0.10
N VAL A 56 4.20 4.05 -0.68
CA VAL A 56 4.53 5.44 -0.40
C VAL A 56 3.96 6.36 -1.48
N LYS A 57 4.12 5.95 -2.74
CA LYS A 57 3.56 6.71 -3.87
C LYS A 57 2.94 5.77 -4.89
N PHE A 58 1.87 6.23 -5.51
CA PHE A 58 1.22 5.51 -6.58
C PHE A 58 0.99 6.47 -7.74
N ASN A 59 1.62 6.18 -8.89
CA ASN A 59 1.58 7.04 -10.07
C ASN A 59 1.96 8.49 -9.75
N GLY A 60 2.97 8.65 -8.87
CA GLY A 60 3.47 9.96 -8.49
C GLY A 60 2.70 10.67 -7.40
N LYS A 61 1.60 10.08 -6.90
CA LYS A 61 0.80 10.66 -5.83
C LYS A 61 1.14 10.00 -4.51
N ALA A 62 1.28 10.80 -3.47
CA ALA A 62 1.54 10.26 -2.14
C ALA A 62 0.35 9.42 -1.67
N CYS A 63 0.64 8.26 -1.07
CA CYS A 63 -0.38 7.40 -0.50
C CYS A 63 -0.64 7.86 0.93
N THR A 64 -1.71 8.62 1.14
CA THR A 64 -1.99 9.22 2.43
C THR A 64 -3.02 8.43 3.24
N ASP A 65 -3.92 7.72 2.58
CA ASP A 65 -4.87 6.88 3.29
C ASP A 65 -5.19 5.63 2.49
N ALA A 66 -5.67 4.62 3.20
CA ALA A 66 -5.92 3.33 2.60
C ALA A 66 -7.08 3.36 1.60
N GLN A 67 -8.12 4.10 1.92
CA GLN A 67 -9.31 4.14 1.08
C GLN A 67 -9.00 4.72 -0.30
N THR A 68 -8.26 5.81 -0.34
CA THR A 68 -7.88 6.44 -1.60
C THR A 68 -6.98 5.51 -2.43
N LEU A 69 -6.02 4.87 -1.76
CA LEU A 69 -5.13 3.95 -2.45
C LEU A 69 -5.89 2.78 -3.06
N ILE A 70 -6.84 2.22 -2.31
CA ILE A 70 -7.65 1.11 -2.81
C ILE A 70 -8.42 1.54 -4.06
N LYS A 71 -9.02 2.72 -4.02
CA LYS A 71 -9.73 3.23 -5.19
C LYS A 71 -8.80 3.40 -6.38
N ASP A 72 -7.63 3.96 -6.16
CA ASP A 72 -6.67 4.17 -7.24
C ASP A 72 -6.23 2.84 -7.84
N LEU A 73 -5.96 1.84 -7.00
CA LEU A 73 -5.56 0.53 -7.48
C LEU A 73 -6.67 -0.16 -8.25
N GLU A 74 -7.90 -0.06 -7.76
CA GLU A 74 -9.04 -0.70 -8.43
C GLU A 74 -9.37 -0.05 -9.76
N ASN A 75 -9.09 1.24 -9.88
CA ASN A 75 -9.35 1.99 -11.11
C ASN A 75 -8.17 2.03 -12.07
N ALA A 76 -7.01 1.53 -11.65
CA ALA A 76 -5.85 1.52 -12.53
C ALA A 76 -6.08 0.58 -13.70
N LYS A 77 -5.70 1.04 -14.88
CA LYS A 77 -5.90 0.26 -16.10
C LYS A 77 -4.57 0.03 -16.78
N GLY A 78 -3.90 -1.00 -16.36
CA GLY A 78 -2.66 -1.42 -16.96
C GLY A 78 -1.45 -0.72 -16.38
N LYS A 79 -1.26 0.53 -16.72
CA LYS A 79 -0.06 1.23 -16.32
C LYS A 79 -0.09 1.66 -14.86
N MET A 80 0.89 1.21 -14.10
CA MET A 80 1.01 1.56 -12.68
C MET A 80 2.47 1.74 -12.32
N GLN A 81 2.75 2.81 -11.57
CA GLN A 81 4.07 3.03 -11.00
C GLN A 81 3.91 3.09 -9.48
N ILE A 82 4.53 2.15 -8.79
CA ILE A 82 4.40 2.03 -7.35
C ILE A 82 5.77 2.22 -6.72
N GLU A 83 5.84 3.12 -5.77
CA GLU A 83 7.06 3.35 -5.01
C GLU A 83 6.76 3.10 -3.54
N GLY A 84 7.61 2.35 -2.87
CA GLY A 84 7.36 2.07 -1.48
C GLY A 84 8.52 1.36 -0.80
N LEU A 85 8.21 0.74 0.32
CA LEU A 85 9.20 0.05 1.14
C LEU A 85 8.77 -1.40 1.35
N GLY A 86 9.73 -2.30 1.23
CA GLY A 86 9.48 -3.70 1.53
C GLY A 86 9.37 -3.92 3.03
N ALA A 87 9.04 -5.16 3.41
CA ALA A 87 8.88 -5.51 4.82
C ALA A 87 10.18 -5.28 5.61
N ASP A 88 11.32 -5.30 4.94
CA ASP A 88 12.62 -5.07 5.57
C ASP A 88 13.02 -3.59 5.62
N GLY A 89 12.14 -2.70 5.14
CA GLY A 89 12.42 -1.27 5.10
C GLY A 89 13.20 -0.82 3.87
N GLY A 90 13.56 -1.73 2.98
CA GLY A 90 14.28 -1.38 1.76
C GLY A 90 13.36 -0.80 0.70
N LYS A 91 13.87 0.13 -0.08
CA LYS A 91 13.07 0.75 -1.13
C LYS A 91 12.72 -0.25 -2.22
N ARG A 92 11.49 -0.17 -2.72
CA ARG A 92 11.00 -1.03 -3.78
C ARG A 92 10.27 -0.19 -4.81
N PHE A 93 10.46 -0.53 -6.06
CA PHE A 93 9.77 0.14 -7.16
C PHE A 93 9.15 -0.93 -8.05
N TYR A 94 7.89 -0.73 -8.38
CA TYR A 94 7.18 -1.63 -9.29
C TYR A 94 6.62 -0.82 -10.44
N ASN A 95 6.85 -1.26 -11.65
CA ASN A 95 6.30 -0.62 -12.85
C ASN A 95 5.57 -1.67 -13.67
N PHE A 96 4.32 -1.39 -13.97
CA PHE A 96 3.47 -2.30 -14.75
C PHE A 96 2.89 -1.55 -15.94
N TRP A 97 2.74 -2.25 -17.05
CA TRP A 97 2.26 -1.64 -18.30
C TRP A 97 0.97 -2.27 -18.81
#